data_87c8bcdd269a7fdf90e649c73f32e88f
#
_entry.id   87c8bcdd269a7fdf90e649c73f32e88f
#
_cell.length_a   1.000
_cell.length_b   1.000
_cell.length_c   1.000
_cell.angle_alpha   90.00
_cell.angle_beta   90.00
_cell.angle_gamma   90.00
#
_symmetry.space_group_name_H-M   'P 1'
#
loop_
_entity.id
_entity.type
_entity.pdbx_description
1 polymer ?
#
loop_
_entity_poly.entity_id
_entity_poly.type
_entity_poly.pdbx_seq_one_letter_code
_entity_poly.pdbx_strand_id
1 'polypeptide(L)'
;VMTSDVFQQSTSKLTLVIGKDITGEPAVQDLATTPHLLMAGSPGSGKSVGLNAMICSILLNATPDEVKMIMIDPKMLELSVYDGIPHLISPVVTNPKKAAAALQWAVNEMESRYKIMAECGVRNIGGFNELAEKLQKEYELELKKNKKANKGIKLENDEDDETMIPEPPAKLPYIVI
;
A
#
# COMPACT_ATOMS: atom_id res chain seq x y z
N VAL A 1 8.75 -13.36 16.47
CA VAL A 1 9.26 -13.17 15.10
C VAL A 1 9.32 -11.68 14.75
N MET A 2 8.25 -10.91 14.96
CA MET A 2 8.21 -9.46 14.65
C MET A 2 9.33 -8.64 15.33
N THR A 3 9.82 -9.08 16.47
CA THR A 3 10.95 -8.44 17.20
C THR A 3 12.31 -9.02 16.82
N SER A 4 12.36 -9.98 15.88
CA SER A 4 13.62 -10.55 15.40
C SER A 4 14.31 -9.61 14.42
N ASP A 5 15.65 -9.71 14.37
CA ASP A 5 16.46 -8.90 13.46
C ASP A 5 16.07 -9.11 12.00
N VAL A 6 15.71 -10.35 11.62
CA VAL A 6 15.27 -10.68 10.25
C VAL A 6 14.03 -9.89 9.83
N PHE A 7 13.07 -9.68 10.72
CA PHE A 7 11.88 -8.86 10.44
C PHE A 7 12.21 -7.36 10.49
N GLN A 8 12.95 -6.92 11.51
CA GLN A 8 13.24 -5.50 11.74
C GLN A 8 14.18 -4.89 10.68
N GLN A 9 15.06 -5.70 10.09
CA GLN A 9 15.97 -5.27 9.02
C GLN A 9 15.31 -5.29 7.63
N SER A 10 14.11 -5.86 7.51
CA SER A 10 13.38 -5.83 6.24
C SER A 10 12.91 -4.41 5.92
N THR A 11 13.21 -3.96 4.71
CA THR A 11 12.75 -2.65 4.19
C THR A 11 11.38 -2.73 3.51
N SER A 12 10.91 -3.95 3.23
CA SER A 12 9.63 -4.15 2.57
C SER A 12 8.44 -3.93 3.51
N LYS A 13 7.45 -3.16 3.06
CA LYS A 13 6.18 -2.96 3.77
C LYS A 13 5.28 -4.19 3.74
N LEU A 14 5.58 -5.13 2.86
CA LEU A 14 4.85 -6.39 2.68
C LEU A 14 5.57 -7.60 3.27
N THR A 15 6.46 -7.39 4.25
CA THR A 15 7.11 -8.47 4.97
C THR A 15 6.10 -9.22 5.85
N LEU A 16 5.92 -10.50 5.56
CA LEU A 16 5.03 -11.40 6.27
C LEU A 16 5.80 -12.21 7.32
N VAL A 17 5.22 -12.36 8.47
CA VAL A 17 5.66 -13.34 9.48
C VAL A 17 5.08 -14.70 9.11
N ILE A 18 5.95 -15.66 8.81
CA ILE A 18 5.55 -17.05 8.55
C ILE A 18 5.52 -17.85 9.85
N GLY A 19 6.50 -17.63 10.74
CA GLY A 19 6.61 -18.35 12.00
C GLY A 19 8.04 -18.60 12.41
N LYS A 20 8.29 -19.78 12.99
CA LYS A 20 9.61 -20.31 13.28
C LYS A 20 9.80 -21.63 12.57
N ASP A 21 11.00 -21.87 12.11
CA ASP A 21 11.36 -23.17 11.54
C ASP A 21 11.55 -24.26 12.64
N ILE A 22 11.93 -25.45 12.22
CA ILE A 22 12.13 -26.60 13.13
C ILE A 22 13.31 -26.42 14.09
N THR A 23 14.21 -25.47 13.80
CA THR A 23 15.36 -25.12 14.65
C THR A 23 15.04 -23.96 15.59
N GLY A 24 13.85 -23.36 15.47
CA GLY A 24 13.39 -22.24 16.27
C GLY A 24 13.74 -20.87 15.70
N GLU A 25 14.37 -20.83 14.53
CA GLU A 25 14.75 -19.57 13.86
C GLU A 25 13.53 -18.88 13.24
N PRO A 26 13.49 -17.53 13.29
CA PRO A 26 12.40 -16.77 12.70
C PRO A 26 12.37 -16.90 11.17
N ALA A 27 11.20 -17.18 10.60
CA ALA A 27 10.95 -17.23 9.17
C ALA A 27 10.03 -16.09 8.75
N VAL A 28 10.47 -15.31 7.75
CA VAL A 28 9.70 -14.21 7.14
C VAL A 28 9.70 -14.38 5.62
N GLN A 29 8.70 -13.79 4.97
CA GLN A 29 8.55 -13.80 3.50
C GLN A 29 8.15 -12.41 3.04
N ASP A 30 8.77 -11.91 1.97
CA ASP A 30 8.34 -10.67 1.35
C ASP A 30 7.29 -10.94 0.27
N LEU A 31 6.06 -10.47 0.49
CA LEU A 31 4.96 -10.62 -0.46
C LEU A 31 5.18 -9.80 -1.74
N ALA A 32 5.97 -8.72 -1.69
CA ALA A 32 6.29 -7.95 -2.89
C ALA A 32 7.13 -8.74 -3.91
N THR A 33 7.95 -9.68 -3.43
CA THR A 33 8.76 -10.57 -4.27
C THR A 33 8.06 -11.89 -4.59
N THR A 34 7.04 -12.24 -3.80
CA THR A 34 6.20 -13.43 -4.01
C THR A 34 4.75 -12.96 -4.17
N PRO A 35 4.36 -12.53 -5.38
CA PRO A 35 3.13 -11.76 -5.58
C PRO A 35 1.85 -12.55 -5.26
N HIS A 36 1.91 -13.86 -5.22
CA HIS A 36 0.78 -14.74 -4.89
C HIS A 36 1.20 -15.79 -3.87
N LEU A 37 0.45 -15.88 -2.79
CA LEU A 37 0.67 -16.88 -1.74
C LEU A 37 -0.59 -17.74 -1.56
N LEU A 38 -0.44 -19.04 -1.76
CA LEU A 38 -1.50 -20.02 -1.45
C LEU A 38 -1.21 -20.68 -0.11
N MET A 39 -2.15 -20.57 0.83
CA MET A 39 -2.09 -21.24 2.11
C MET A 39 -3.15 -22.33 2.19
N ALA A 40 -2.73 -23.57 2.41
CA ALA A 40 -3.60 -24.72 2.57
C ALA A 40 -3.26 -25.49 3.86
N GLY A 41 -4.26 -26.15 4.42
CA GLY A 41 -4.08 -26.97 5.62
C GLY A 41 -5.37 -27.69 6.00
N SER A 42 -5.24 -28.84 6.68
CA SER A 42 -6.38 -29.56 7.26
C SER A 42 -7.02 -28.76 8.41
N PRO A 43 -8.28 -29.04 8.77
CA PRO A 43 -8.90 -28.45 9.95
C PRO A 43 -8.00 -28.61 11.19
N GLY A 44 -7.80 -27.51 11.93
CA GLY A 44 -6.94 -27.50 13.11
C GLY A 44 -5.43 -27.38 12.86
N SER A 45 -4.97 -27.27 11.60
CA SER A 45 -3.55 -27.12 11.25
C SER A 45 -2.96 -25.73 11.57
N GLY A 46 -3.77 -24.78 12.03
CA GLY A 46 -3.32 -23.41 12.30
C GLY A 46 -3.40 -22.46 11.10
N LYS A 47 -4.05 -22.86 9.98
CA LYS A 47 -4.19 -22.00 8.78
C LYS A 47 -4.71 -20.61 9.09
N SER A 48 -5.81 -20.49 9.83
CA SER A 48 -6.40 -19.19 10.20
C SER A 48 -5.50 -18.40 11.13
N VAL A 49 -4.77 -19.05 12.04
CA VAL A 49 -3.79 -18.38 12.90
C VAL A 49 -2.62 -17.85 12.07
N GLY A 50 -2.12 -18.63 11.13
CA GLY A 50 -1.07 -18.20 10.20
C GLY A 50 -1.50 -17.02 9.34
N LEU A 51 -2.73 -17.06 8.79
CA LEU A 51 -3.29 -15.95 8.01
C LEU A 51 -3.38 -14.67 8.86
N ASN A 52 -3.90 -14.76 10.08
CA ASN A 52 -3.97 -13.64 11.00
C ASN A 52 -2.57 -13.08 11.35
N ALA A 53 -1.58 -13.95 11.55
CA ALA A 53 -0.20 -13.51 11.80
C ALA A 53 0.38 -12.72 10.61
N MET A 54 0.10 -13.15 9.38
CA MET A 54 0.51 -12.44 8.16
C MET A 54 -0.19 -11.09 8.03
N ILE A 55 -1.51 -11.03 8.22
CA ILE A 55 -2.27 -9.76 8.20
C ILE A 55 -1.72 -8.80 9.25
N CYS A 56 -1.57 -9.26 10.49
CA CYS A 56 -1.03 -8.45 11.58
C CYS A 56 0.41 -7.97 11.29
N SER A 57 1.23 -8.78 10.63
CA SER A 57 2.59 -8.33 10.26
C SER A 57 2.59 -7.14 9.32
N ILE A 58 1.65 -7.09 8.36
CA ILE A 58 1.47 -5.93 7.47
C ILE A 58 0.92 -4.73 8.27
N LEU A 59 -0.16 -4.93 9.04
CA LEU A 59 -0.81 -3.85 9.79
C LEU A 59 0.11 -3.15 10.79
N LEU A 60 1.10 -3.87 11.35
CA LEU A 60 2.08 -3.33 12.28
C LEU A 60 3.32 -2.74 11.59
N ASN A 61 3.53 -3.01 10.30
CA ASN A 61 4.71 -2.60 9.54
C ASN A 61 4.42 -1.48 8.53
N ALA A 62 3.17 -1.28 8.13
CA ALA A 62 2.77 -0.34 7.09
C ALA A 62 1.60 0.52 7.50
N THR A 63 1.61 1.78 7.06
CA THR A 63 0.47 2.69 7.21
C THR A 63 -0.59 2.44 6.14
N PRO A 64 -1.84 2.95 6.33
CA PRO A 64 -2.89 2.86 5.30
C PRO A 64 -2.55 3.56 3.98
N ASP A 65 -1.61 4.50 3.97
CA ASP A 65 -1.15 5.19 2.76
C ASP A 65 -0.05 4.40 2.02
N GLU A 66 0.56 3.41 2.69
CA GLU A 66 1.58 2.54 2.10
C GLU A 66 0.98 1.22 1.61
N VAL A 67 -0.02 0.68 2.34
CA VAL A 67 -0.67 -0.60 2.01
C VAL A 67 -2.18 -0.50 2.21
N LYS A 68 -2.92 -0.86 1.19
CA LYS A 68 -4.36 -1.04 1.21
C LYS A 68 -4.71 -2.52 1.07
N MET A 69 -5.88 -2.90 1.57
CA MET A 69 -6.33 -4.29 1.54
C MET A 69 -7.76 -4.41 1.03
N ILE A 70 -8.01 -5.49 0.28
CA ILE A 70 -9.35 -6.00 0.00
C ILE A 70 -9.44 -7.38 0.64
N MET A 71 -10.35 -7.54 1.58
CA MET A 71 -10.55 -8.83 2.26
C MET A 71 -11.83 -9.49 1.79
N ILE A 72 -11.74 -10.77 1.40
CA ILE A 72 -12.88 -11.55 0.90
C ILE A 72 -13.04 -12.78 1.80
N ASP A 73 -14.15 -12.85 2.53
CA ASP A 73 -14.49 -13.95 3.42
C ASP A 73 -15.92 -14.44 3.18
N PRO A 74 -16.14 -15.32 2.18
CA PRO A 74 -17.47 -15.78 1.84
C PRO A 74 -18.13 -16.65 2.93
N LYS A 75 -17.36 -17.11 3.90
CA LYS A 75 -17.86 -17.91 5.03
C LYS A 75 -18.16 -17.08 6.28
N MET A 76 -17.73 -15.81 6.32
CA MET A 76 -17.91 -14.88 7.44
C MET A 76 -17.32 -15.40 8.78
N LEU A 77 -16.22 -16.14 8.74
CA LEU A 77 -15.68 -16.83 9.90
C LEU A 77 -14.34 -16.30 10.39
N GLU A 78 -13.52 -15.72 9.51
CA GLU A 78 -12.12 -15.47 9.81
C GLU A 78 -11.74 -13.97 9.77
N LEU A 79 -12.30 -13.18 8.84
CA LEU A 79 -11.84 -11.82 8.55
C LEU A 79 -12.73 -10.69 9.07
N SER A 80 -13.91 -10.99 9.60
CA SER A 80 -14.87 -9.98 10.11
C SER A 80 -14.30 -9.10 11.23
N VAL A 81 -13.30 -9.59 11.97
CA VAL A 81 -12.62 -8.85 13.04
C VAL A 81 -11.81 -7.65 12.50
N TYR A 82 -11.49 -7.64 11.21
CA TYR A 82 -10.77 -6.55 10.56
C TYR A 82 -11.68 -5.48 9.95
N ASP A 83 -13.00 -5.64 10.04
CA ASP A 83 -13.92 -4.66 9.48
C ASP A 83 -13.73 -3.29 10.13
N GLY A 84 -13.66 -2.25 9.30
CA GLY A 84 -13.47 -0.88 9.77
C GLY A 84 -12.00 -0.46 9.99
N ILE A 85 -11.00 -1.32 9.78
CA ILE A 85 -9.60 -0.85 9.83
C ILE A 85 -9.29 0.09 8.66
N PRO A 86 -8.43 1.11 8.86
CA PRO A 86 -8.18 2.13 7.83
C PRO A 86 -7.44 1.62 6.59
N HIS A 87 -6.85 0.44 6.64
CA HIS A 87 -6.19 -0.22 5.52
C HIS A 87 -7.19 -0.80 4.50
N LEU A 88 -8.45 -1.05 4.88
CA LEU A 88 -9.45 -1.59 3.97
C LEU A 88 -9.90 -0.55 2.94
N ILE A 89 -9.95 -0.96 1.66
CA ILE A 89 -10.55 -0.18 0.57
C ILE A 89 -12.09 -0.21 0.66
N SER A 90 -12.63 -1.36 1.08
CA SER A 90 -14.06 -1.58 1.30
C SER A 90 -14.26 -2.46 2.52
N PRO A 91 -15.44 -2.49 3.13
CA PRO A 91 -15.76 -3.48 4.16
C PRO A 91 -15.46 -4.90 3.67
N VAL A 92 -15.22 -5.83 4.61
CA VAL A 92 -14.94 -7.24 4.29
C VAL A 92 -16.03 -7.81 3.39
N VAL A 93 -15.63 -8.33 2.24
CA VAL A 93 -16.56 -8.79 1.21
C VAL A 93 -16.99 -10.22 1.51
N THR A 94 -18.26 -10.41 1.80
CA THR A 94 -18.82 -11.72 2.18
C THR A 94 -19.69 -12.33 1.08
N ASN A 95 -20.16 -11.53 0.11
CA ASN A 95 -21.02 -11.97 -0.96
C ASN A 95 -20.20 -12.34 -2.22
N PRO A 96 -20.40 -13.53 -2.84
CA PRO A 96 -19.64 -13.95 -4.02
C PRO A 96 -19.75 -13.01 -5.22
N LYS A 97 -20.92 -12.39 -5.45
CA LYS A 97 -21.08 -11.42 -6.55
C LYS A 97 -20.27 -10.14 -6.29
N LYS A 98 -20.25 -9.67 -5.04
CA LYS A 98 -19.42 -8.53 -4.65
C LYS A 98 -17.94 -8.88 -4.71
N ALA A 99 -17.55 -10.11 -4.38
CA ALA A 99 -16.19 -10.60 -4.51
C ALA A 99 -15.69 -10.53 -5.96
N ALA A 100 -16.51 -11.01 -6.91
CA ALA A 100 -16.19 -10.91 -8.34
C ALA A 100 -16.04 -9.45 -8.79
N ALA A 101 -16.90 -8.55 -8.32
CA ALA A 101 -16.81 -7.11 -8.62
C ALA A 101 -15.54 -6.48 -8.02
N ALA A 102 -15.16 -6.85 -6.79
CA ALA A 102 -13.94 -6.37 -6.15
C ALA A 102 -12.67 -6.83 -6.91
N LEU A 103 -12.65 -8.08 -7.37
CA LEU A 103 -11.55 -8.60 -8.18
C LEU A 103 -11.48 -7.92 -9.56
N GLN A 104 -12.64 -7.66 -10.20
CA GLN A 104 -12.67 -6.92 -11.46
C GLN A 104 -12.17 -5.48 -11.27
N TRP A 105 -12.54 -4.82 -10.17
CA TRP A 105 -12.01 -3.51 -9.82
C TRP A 105 -10.48 -3.54 -9.66
N ALA A 106 -9.95 -4.57 -9.00
CA ALA A 106 -8.50 -4.71 -8.80
C ALA A 106 -7.75 -4.88 -10.13
N VAL A 107 -8.33 -5.61 -11.09
CA VAL A 107 -7.76 -5.73 -12.45
C VAL A 107 -7.75 -4.37 -13.15
N ASN A 108 -8.85 -3.63 -13.11
CA ASN A 108 -8.94 -2.31 -13.73
C ASN A 108 -7.96 -1.33 -13.09
N GLU A 109 -7.81 -1.36 -11.78
CA GLU A 109 -6.83 -0.56 -11.04
C GLU A 109 -5.40 -0.91 -11.43
N MET A 110 -5.09 -2.19 -11.55
CA MET A 110 -3.77 -2.66 -12.02
C MET A 110 -3.47 -2.13 -13.42
N GLU A 111 -4.42 -2.23 -14.37
CA GLU A 111 -4.26 -1.71 -15.73
C GLU A 111 -4.07 -0.19 -15.76
N SER A 112 -4.81 0.54 -14.93
CA SER A 112 -4.66 1.98 -14.77
C SER A 112 -3.27 2.35 -14.29
N ARG A 113 -2.75 1.62 -13.29
CA ARG A 113 -1.39 1.83 -12.76
C ARG A 113 -0.32 1.50 -13.78
N TYR A 114 -0.50 0.47 -14.61
CA TYR A 114 0.42 0.20 -15.72
C TYR A 114 0.53 1.37 -16.69
N LYS A 115 -0.59 2.01 -17.03
CA LYS A 115 -0.59 3.20 -17.91
C LYS A 115 0.16 4.36 -17.27
N ILE A 116 -0.15 4.69 -16.01
CA ILE A 116 0.52 5.76 -15.27
C ILE A 116 2.04 5.51 -15.18
N MET A 117 2.45 4.29 -14.84
CA MET A 117 3.87 3.94 -14.75
C MET A 117 4.57 4.01 -16.11
N ALA A 118 3.90 3.60 -17.18
CA ALA A 118 4.43 3.70 -18.54
C ALA A 118 4.61 5.17 -18.98
N GLU A 119 3.64 6.03 -18.70
CA GLU A 119 3.73 7.48 -18.97
C GLU A 119 4.88 8.15 -18.20
N CYS A 120 5.11 7.70 -16.96
CA CYS A 120 6.24 8.16 -16.13
C CYS A 120 7.59 7.51 -16.48
N GLY A 121 7.63 6.53 -17.40
CA GLY A 121 8.85 5.82 -17.79
C GLY A 121 9.43 4.92 -16.70
N VAL A 122 8.63 4.50 -15.72
CA VAL A 122 9.03 3.64 -14.60
C VAL A 122 8.47 2.21 -14.77
N ARG A 123 9.17 1.21 -14.19
CA ARG A 123 8.84 -0.21 -14.43
C ARG A 123 8.07 -0.88 -13.28
N ASN A 124 8.01 -0.25 -12.12
CA ASN A 124 7.38 -0.83 -10.95
C ASN A 124 6.92 0.27 -9.98
N ILE A 125 6.10 -0.11 -9.01
CA ILE A 125 5.52 0.80 -8.01
C ILE A 125 6.60 1.47 -7.12
N GLY A 126 7.70 0.78 -6.82
CA GLY A 126 8.82 1.36 -6.05
C GLY A 126 9.44 2.54 -6.77
N GLY A 127 9.82 2.36 -8.03
CA GLY A 127 10.35 3.44 -8.87
C GLY A 127 9.36 4.58 -9.09
N PHE A 128 8.05 4.27 -9.20
CA PHE A 128 7.02 5.30 -9.26
C PHE A 128 6.95 6.12 -7.96
N ASN A 129 6.95 5.46 -6.82
CA ASN A 129 6.86 6.13 -5.52
C ASN A 129 8.12 6.97 -5.21
N GLU A 130 9.31 6.53 -5.62
CA GLU A 130 10.54 7.32 -5.53
C GLU A 130 10.46 8.59 -6.41
N LEU A 131 9.96 8.45 -7.64
CA LEU A 131 9.73 9.58 -8.54
C LEU A 131 8.72 10.57 -7.97
N ALA A 132 7.57 10.08 -7.48
CA ALA A 132 6.54 10.90 -6.86
C ALA A 132 7.09 11.68 -5.65
N GLU A 133 7.88 11.03 -4.80
CA GLU A 133 8.52 11.68 -3.65
C GLU A 133 9.50 12.78 -4.06
N LYS A 134 10.28 12.54 -5.11
CA LYS A 134 11.21 13.54 -5.64
C LYS A 134 10.46 14.76 -6.17
N LEU A 135 9.44 14.54 -7.00
CA LEU A 135 8.61 15.61 -7.56
C LEU A 135 7.89 16.40 -6.46
N GLN A 136 7.40 15.74 -5.42
CA GLN A 136 6.77 16.39 -4.29
C GLN A 136 7.73 17.33 -3.56
N LYS A 137 8.98 16.89 -3.32
CA LYS A 137 10.01 17.73 -2.69
C LYS A 137 10.37 18.93 -3.55
N GLU A 138 10.49 18.76 -4.86
CA GLU A 138 10.76 19.85 -5.81
C GLU A 138 9.62 20.88 -5.81
N TYR A 139 8.37 20.41 -5.88
CA TYR A 139 7.18 21.23 -5.80
C TYR A 139 7.10 22.07 -4.52
N GLU A 140 7.35 21.44 -3.37
CA GLU A 140 7.39 22.17 -2.08
C GLU A 140 8.49 23.24 -2.02
N LEU A 141 9.65 22.98 -2.62
CA LEU A 141 10.75 23.94 -2.69
C LEU A 141 10.39 25.13 -3.58
N GLU A 142 9.72 24.90 -4.71
CA GLU A 142 9.24 25.95 -5.60
C GLU A 142 8.15 26.81 -4.95
N LEU A 143 7.18 26.19 -4.28
CA LEU A 143 6.18 26.92 -3.50
C LEU A 143 6.81 27.81 -2.42
N LYS A 144 7.85 27.32 -1.73
CA LYS A 144 8.56 28.11 -0.72
C LYS A 144 9.33 29.27 -1.34
N LYS A 145 9.90 29.13 -2.54
CA LYS A 145 10.57 30.20 -3.29
C LYS A 145 9.57 31.27 -3.73
N ASN A 146 8.44 30.87 -4.32
CA ASN A 146 7.40 31.78 -4.79
C ASN A 146 6.77 32.55 -3.61
N LYS A 147 6.50 31.92 -2.47
CA LYS A 147 6.04 32.61 -1.26
C LYS A 147 7.05 33.63 -0.69
N LYS A 148 8.36 33.42 -0.87
CA LYS A 148 9.38 34.36 -0.46
C LYS A 148 9.52 35.53 -1.45
N ALA A 149 9.37 35.26 -2.73
CA ALA A 149 9.40 36.31 -3.78
C ALA A 149 8.20 37.26 -3.64
N ASN A 150 6.99 36.73 -3.42
CA ASN A 150 5.77 37.56 -3.24
C ASN A 150 5.71 38.34 -1.92
N LYS A 151 6.54 38.00 -0.91
CA LYS A 151 6.63 38.82 0.34
C LYS A 151 7.36 40.15 0.16
N GLY A 152 8.01 40.38 -0.99
CA GLY A 152 8.77 41.63 -1.30
C GLY A 152 8.05 42.62 -2.17
N ILE A 153 6.90 42.30 -2.77
CA ILE A 153 6.19 43.19 -3.70
C ILE A 153 4.72 43.26 -3.28
N LYS A 154 4.37 44.30 -2.50
CA LYS A 154 3.00 44.78 -2.43
C LYS A 154 2.75 45.58 -3.68
N LEU A 155 2.13 44.99 -4.68
CA LEU A 155 1.43 45.71 -5.74
C LEU A 155 -0.03 45.28 -5.71
N GLU A 156 -0.89 46.26 -5.48
CA GLU A 156 -2.32 46.18 -5.67
C GLU A 156 -2.61 45.87 -7.13
N ASN A 157 -3.61 44.99 -7.35
CA ASN A 157 -4.20 44.66 -8.65
C ASN A 157 -3.33 43.76 -9.55
N ASP A 158 -3.56 42.46 -9.45
CA ASP A 158 -3.81 41.57 -10.59
C ASP A 158 -4.29 40.21 -10.06
N GLU A 159 -5.61 40.07 -10.07
CA GLU A 159 -6.27 38.76 -10.13
C GLU A 159 -5.95 38.22 -11.52
N ASP A 160 -5.42 37.00 -11.65
CA ASP A 160 -5.15 36.25 -12.88
C ASP A 160 -3.69 36.13 -13.35
N ASP A 161 -2.77 35.72 -12.49
CA ASP A 161 -1.63 34.88 -12.95
C ASP A 161 -1.04 34.06 -11.81
N GLU A 162 -1.84 33.15 -11.21
CA GLU A 162 -1.29 31.98 -10.56
C GLU A 162 -0.77 31.08 -11.69
N THR A 163 0.52 31.15 -11.97
CA THR A 163 1.23 30.08 -12.69
C THR A 163 1.00 28.80 -11.88
N MET A 164 -0.05 28.06 -12.23
CA MET A 164 -0.41 26.79 -11.61
C MET A 164 0.71 25.81 -11.89
N ILE A 165 1.66 25.70 -10.95
CA ILE A 165 2.63 24.60 -10.97
C ILE A 165 1.81 23.32 -10.83
N PRO A 166 1.86 22.40 -11.80
CA PRO A 166 1.04 21.20 -11.75
C PRO A 166 1.40 20.38 -10.50
N GLU A 167 0.36 19.98 -9.77
CA GLU A 167 0.54 19.19 -8.56
C GLU A 167 1.18 17.83 -8.89
N PRO A 168 2.25 17.44 -8.20
CA PRO A 168 2.91 16.17 -8.46
C PRO A 168 2.01 14.98 -8.13
N PRO A 169 2.20 13.84 -8.80
CA PRO A 169 1.42 12.64 -8.53
C PRO A 169 1.63 12.16 -7.09
N ALA A 170 0.55 11.74 -6.45
CA ALA A 170 0.62 11.11 -5.13
C ALA A 170 1.28 9.71 -5.21
N LYS A 171 1.93 9.29 -4.13
CA LYS A 171 2.42 7.91 -4.01
C LYS A 171 1.27 6.91 -4.13
N LEU A 172 1.55 5.76 -4.73
CA LEU A 172 0.58 4.66 -4.85
C LEU A 172 0.82 3.66 -3.71
N PRO A 173 -0.22 3.29 -2.94
CA PRO A 173 -0.12 2.20 -1.98
C PRO A 173 -0.02 0.85 -2.67
N TYR A 174 0.62 -0.14 -2.04
CA TYR A 174 0.41 -1.52 -2.41
C TYR A 174 -1.03 -1.93 -2.14
N ILE A 175 -1.58 -2.83 -2.94
CA ILE A 175 -2.92 -3.39 -2.73
C ILE A 175 -2.77 -4.90 -2.54
N VAL A 176 -3.16 -5.39 -1.38
CA VAL A 176 -3.19 -6.81 -1.01
C VAL A 176 -4.63 -7.30 -1.03
N ILE A 177 -4.86 -8.45 -1.67
CA ILE A 177 -6.20 -9.05 -1.80
C ILE A 177 -6.17 -10.45 -1.23
#